data_2a79ae5317bcb07bedb57b0ae27fc892
#
_entry.id   2a79ae5317bcb07bedb57b0ae27fc892
#
_cell.length_a   1.000
_cell.length_b   1.000
_cell.length_c   1.000
_cell.angle_alpha   90.00
_cell.angle_beta   90.00
_cell.angle_gamma   90.00
#
_symmetry.space_group_name_H-M   'P 1'
#
loop_
_entity.id
_entity.type
_entity.pdbx_description
1 polymer ?
#
loop_
_entity_poly.entity_id
_entity_poly.type
_entity_poly.pdbx_seq_one_letter_code
_entity_poly.pdbx_strand_id
1 'polypeptide(L)'
;MEFRRCRIRRQLNLSIAGAALLAMGLAGCRLDMQDQPKYKPLRMSDFYADLRSSRPLVPGTVARGQLRADAYFYTGIVNGNPGEVMPFAATKEVLERGRERFNIYCAPCHSRTGDGNGVIVQRGFRRPPSYHIERLRNAPLGHFFDVISNGFGAMPDYGAQVAPSDRWAIIAYIRALQLSQQAPLSIVPPTERERMLSQPPSPPATPATGAVPPSPTTGQEQRR
;
A
#
# COMPACT_ATOMS: atom_id res chain seq x y z
N MET A 1 59.63 43.13 -11.38
CA MET A 1 59.72 41.71 -11.04
C MET A 1 58.57 41.18 -10.15
N GLU A 2 57.82 42.00 -9.48
CA GLU A 2 56.74 41.56 -8.55
C GLU A 2 55.51 40.98 -9.22
N PHE A 3 55.10 41.49 -10.38
CA PHE A 3 53.91 41.01 -11.10
C PHE A 3 53.97 39.54 -11.53
N ARG A 4 55.15 39.03 -11.86
CA ARG A 4 55.36 37.62 -12.21
C ARG A 4 55.21 36.70 -10.99
N ARG A 5 55.68 37.13 -9.81
CA ARG A 5 55.57 36.35 -8.56
C ARG A 5 54.12 36.23 -8.09
N CYS A 6 53.32 37.27 -8.24
CA CYS A 6 51.93 37.28 -7.85
C CYS A 6 51.09 36.31 -8.72
N ARG A 7 51.36 36.30 -10.04
CA ARG A 7 50.66 35.40 -10.97
C ARG A 7 50.99 33.91 -10.71
N ILE A 8 52.26 33.61 -10.44
CA ILE A 8 52.71 32.23 -10.14
C ILE A 8 52.09 31.74 -8.83
N ARG A 9 52.03 32.58 -7.78
CA ARG A 9 51.40 32.22 -6.51
C ARG A 9 49.92 31.97 -6.68
N ARG A 10 49.21 32.77 -7.48
CA ARG A 10 47.77 32.57 -7.73
C ARG A 10 47.48 31.27 -8.49
N GLN A 11 48.32 30.94 -9.49
CA GLN A 11 48.18 29.67 -10.21
C GLN A 11 48.50 28.47 -9.32
N LEU A 12 49.52 28.57 -8.48
CA LEU A 12 49.84 27.49 -7.54
C LEU A 12 48.72 27.25 -6.53
N ASN A 13 48.14 28.30 -5.98
CA ASN A 13 47.00 28.18 -5.03
C ASN A 13 45.75 27.56 -5.69
N LEU A 14 45.46 27.93 -6.94
CA LEU A 14 44.35 27.32 -7.70
C LEU A 14 44.58 25.83 -7.98
N SER A 15 45.84 25.46 -8.32
CA SER A 15 46.17 24.04 -8.54
C SER A 15 46.10 23.23 -7.25
N ILE A 16 46.55 23.79 -6.12
CA ILE A 16 46.45 23.12 -4.81
C ILE A 16 44.99 22.98 -4.38
N ALA A 17 44.18 24.03 -4.57
CA ALA A 17 42.73 23.95 -4.28
C ALA A 17 41.99 22.90 -5.15
N GLY A 18 42.34 22.85 -6.44
CA GLY A 18 41.82 21.84 -7.36
C GLY A 18 42.20 20.41 -6.97
N ALA A 19 43.47 20.20 -6.60
CA ALA A 19 43.96 18.90 -6.13
C ALA A 19 43.33 18.48 -4.81
N ALA A 20 43.10 19.42 -3.88
CA ALA A 20 42.41 19.16 -2.62
C ALA A 20 40.95 18.78 -2.81
N LEU A 21 40.23 19.46 -3.73
CA LEU A 21 38.85 19.12 -4.10
C LEU A 21 38.77 17.74 -4.76
N LEU A 22 39.70 17.42 -5.64
CA LEU A 22 39.76 16.09 -6.27
C LEU A 22 40.04 14.99 -5.24
N ALA A 23 40.96 15.22 -4.30
CA ALA A 23 41.27 14.28 -3.24
C ALA A 23 40.08 14.06 -2.28
N MET A 24 39.34 15.13 -1.96
CA MET A 24 38.10 15.01 -1.17
C MET A 24 37.00 14.23 -1.91
N GLY A 25 36.87 14.40 -3.22
CA GLY A 25 35.92 13.64 -4.05
C GLY A 25 36.25 12.14 -4.10
N LEU A 26 37.53 11.80 -4.18
CA LEU A 26 38.00 10.40 -4.18
C LEU A 26 37.88 9.74 -2.80
N ALA A 27 38.00 10.48 -1.71
CA ALA A 27 37.84 9.97 -0.34
C ALA A 27 36.38 9.66 0.02
N GLY A 28 35.40 10.17 -0.74
CA GLY A 28 33.95 9.93 -0.52
C GLY A 28 33.49 8.54 -0.96
N CYS A 29 34.22 7.83 -1.82
CA CYS A 29 33.87 6.48 -2.27
C CYS A 29 34.29 5.43 -1.25
N ARG A 30 33.57 5.33 -0.12
CA ARG A 30 33.77 4.23 0.84
C ARG A 30 32.96 3.02 0.39
N LEU A 31 33.67 1.96 -0.01
CA LEU A 31 33.08 0.64 -0.28
C LEU A 31 33.16 -0.27 0.95
N ASP A 32 33.71 0.22 2.06
CA ASP A 32 33.91 -0.53 3.29
C ASP A 32 32.56 -1.07 3.81
N MET A 33 32.48 -2.38 4.01
CA MET A 33 31.33 -3.09 4.57
C MET A 33 30.01 -3.00 3.75
N GLN A 34 29.96 -2.30 2.64
CA GLN A 34 28.75 -2.23 1.80
C GLN A 34 28.50 -3.54 1.08
N ASP A 35 29.55 -4.18 0.61
CA ASP A 35 29.49 -5.47 -0.04
C ASP A 35 30.36 -6.49 0.70
N GLN A 36 29.72 -7.19 1.64
CA GLN A 36 30.40 -8.20 2.46
C GLN A 36 30.44 -9.54 1.71
N PRO A 37 31.46 -10.39 1.97
CA PRO A 37 31.60 -11.73 1.38
C PRO A 37 30.57 -12.69 2.01
N LYS A 38 29.27 -12.43 1.77
CA LYS A 38 28.16 -13.28 2.20
C LYS A 38 27.14 -13.39 1.09
N TYR A 39 26.50 -14.54 0.97
CA TYR A 39 25.37 -14.70 0.08
C TYR A 39 24.14 -13.96 0.62
N LYS A 40 23.51 -13.17 -0.23
CA LYS A 40 22.23 -12.52 0.04
C LYS A 40 21.19 -13.12 -0.91
N PRO A 41 19.89 -13.12 -0.56
CA PRO A 41 18.84 -13.44 -1.50
C PRO A 41 19.00 -12.61 -2.79
N LEU A 42 18.75 -13.19 -3.93
CA LEU A 42 18.89 -12.57 -5.26
C LEU A 42 20.34 -12.24 -5.71
N ARG A 43 21.36 -12.61 -4.95
CA ARG A 43 22.73 -12.57 -5.45
C ARG A 43 23.09 -13.86 -6.20
N MET A 44 24.06 -13.72 -7.09
CA MET A 44 24.68 -14.87 -7.77
C MET A 44 25.49 -15.70 -6.77
N SER A 45 25.46 -17.02 -6.92
CA SER A 45 26.27 -17.98 -6.19
C SER A 45 26.92 -18.93 -7.17
N ASP A 46 28.23 -18.98 -7.18
CA ASP A 46 29.04 -19.87 -8.04
C ASP A 46 29.05 -21.33 -7.50
N PHE A 47 28.57 -21.52 -6.27
CA PHE A 47 28.46 -22.84 -5.66
C PHE A 47 27.38 -23.72 -6.32
N TYR A 48 26.33 -23.12 -6.87
CA TYR A 48 25.23 -23.84 -7.49
C TYR A 48 25.24 -23.66 -9.01
N ALA A 49 24.96 -24.75 -9.73
CA ALA A 49 24.95 -24.74 -11.20
C ALA A 49 23.91 -23.76 -11.82
N ASP A 50 22.82 -23.46 -11.09
CA ASP A 50 21.82 -22.49 -11.49
C ASP A 50 22.16 -21.04 -11.10
N LEU A 51 23.32 -20.80 -10.53
CA LEU A 51 23.86 -19.52 -10.09
C LEU A 51 22.95 -18.77 -9.08
N ARG A 52 22.01 -19.45 -8.43
CA ARG A 52 21.06 -18.85 -7.48
C ARG A 52 21.52 -19.06 -6.04
N SER A 53 21.65 -17.99 -5.27
CA SER A 53 21.90 -18.08 -3.82
C SER A 53 20.63 -18.47 -3.05
N SER A 54 19.45 -18.05 -3.50
CA SER A 54 18.16 -18.50 -2.95
C SER A 54 17.76 -19.81 -3.59
N ARG A 55 17.63 -20.86 -2.77
CA ARG A 55 17.26 -22.19 -3.26
C ARG A 55 15.74 -22.30 -3.45
N PRO A 56 15.27 -22.97 -4.52
CA PRO A 56 13.87 -23.34 -4.64
C PRO A 56 13.46 -24.27 -3.48
N LEU A 57 12.19 -24.25 -3.15
CA LEU A 57 11.65 -25.20 -2.18
C LEU A 57 11.84 -26.64 -2.68
N VAL A 58 12.24 -27.55 -1.78
CA VAL A 58 12.35 -28.97 -2.10
C VAL A 58 10.94 -29.52 -2.32
N PRO A 59 10.62 -30.14 -3.46
CA PRO A 59 9.31 -30.71 -3.72
C PRO A 59 8.89 -31.68 -2.62
N GLY A 60 7.62 -31.63 -2.21
CA GLY A 60 7.07 -32.47 -1.16
C GLY A 60 7.43 -32.08 0.28
N THR A 61 8.09 -30.92 0.47
CA THR A 61 8.42 -30.42 1.81
C THR A 61 7.61 -29.17 2.16
N VAL A 62 7.31 -29.04 3.46
CA VAL A 62 6.68 -27.83 4.02
C VAL A 62 7.65 -27.25 5.05
N ALA A 63 7.96 -25.96 4.91
CA ALA A 63 8.81 -25.28 5.88
C ALA A 63 8.15 -25.26 7.26
N ARG A 64 8.97 -25.30 8.31
CA ARG A 64 8.48 -25.25 9.70
C ARG A 64 7.61 -24.00 9.92
N GLY A 65 6.41 -24.17 10.46
CA GLY A 65 5.43 -23.11 10.69
C GLY A 65 4.65 -22.68 9.45
N GLN A 66 4.87 -23.30 8.28
CA GLN A 66 4.14 -22.96 7.04
C GLN A 66 3.15 -24.03 6.60
N LEU A 67 2.79 -24.94 7.48
CA LEU A 67 1.73 -25.92 7.22
C LEU A 67 0.38 -25.18 7.15
N ARG A 68 -0.23 -25.15 5.98
CA ARG A 68 -1.54 -24.52 5.72
C ARG A 68 -2.65 -25.57 5.93
N ALA A 69 -2.80 -26.07 7.16
CA ALA A 69 -3.73 -27.14 7.47
C ALA A 69 -5.21 -26.72 7.31
N ASP A 70 -5.54 -25.48 7.61
CA ASP A 70 -6.89 -24.94 7.43
C ASP A 70 -7.05 -24.36 6.01
N ALA A 71 -7.58 -25.19 5.12
CA ALA A 71 -7.79 -24.78 3.72
C ALA A 71 -8.69 -23.53 3.60
N TYR A 72 -9.74 -23.46 4.42
CA TYR A 72 -10.65 -22.30 4.39
C TYR A 72 -9.95 -21.01 4.79
N PHE A 73 -9.20 -21.04 5.88
CA PHE A 73 -8.45 -19.87 6.35
C PHE A 73 -7.47 -19.32 5.30
N TYR A 74 -6.84 -20.20 4.52
CA TYR A 74 -5.82 -19.82 3.54
C TYR A 74 -6.35 -19.57 2.13
N THR A 75 -7.56 -20.03 1.80
CA THR A 75 -8.13 -19.90 0.44
C THR A 75 -9.44 -19.13 0.38
N GLY A 76 -10.20 -19.07 1.46
CA GLY A 76 -11.56 -18.53 1.46
C GLY A 76 -12.59 -19.43 0.79
N ILE A 77 -12.23 -20.68 0.45
CA ILE A 77 -13.05 -21.61 -0.32
C ILE A 77 -13.51 -22.77 0.55
N VAL A 78 -14.79 -23.10 0.46
CA VAL A 78 -15.44 -24.27 1.07
C VAL A 78 -16.14 -25.06 -0.02
N ASN A 79 -15.82 -26.33 -0.19
CA ASN A 79 -16.43 -27.19 -1.21
C ASN A 79 -16.46 -26.60 -2.63
N GLY A 80 -15.37 -25.92 -3.02
CA GLY A 80 -15.23 -25.30 -4.33
C GLY A 80 -15.93 -23.94 -4.49
N ASN A 81 -16.63 -23.44 -3.47
CA ASN A 81 -17.34 -22.15 -3.49
C ASN A 81 -16.74 -21.17 -2.48
N PRO A 82 -16.81 -19.86 -2.73
CA PRO A 82 -16.43 -18.84 -1.75
C PRO A 82 -17.26 -18.98 -0.46
N GLY A 83 -16.57 -19.05 0.68
CA GLY A 83 -17.23 -19.19 1.98
C GLY A 83 -17.88 -17.89 2.47
N GLU A 84 -18.92 -18.04 3.28
CA GLU A 84 -19.75 -16.92 3.76
C GLU A 84 -19.42 -16.49 5.19
N VAL A 85 -18.67 -17.30 5.93
CA VAL A 85 -18.44 -17.11 7.37
C VAL A 85 -17.01 -16.66 7.65
N MET A 86 -16.81 -15.82 8.66
CA MET A 86 -15.47 -15.50 9.14
C MET A 86 -14.84 -16.74 9.80
N PRO A 87 -13.54 -17.04 9.55
CA PRO A 87 -12.86 -18.17 10.18
C PRO A 87 -12.56 -17.94 11.68
N PHE A 88 -12.78 -16.74 12.18
CA PHE A 88 -12.61 -16.36 13.59
C PHE A 88 -13.59 -15.22 13.96
N ALA A 89 -13.73 -14.96 15.26
CA ALA A 89 -14.62 -13.90 15.74
C ALA A 89 -14.14 -12.50 15.30
N ALA A 90 -15.06 -11.69 14.78
CA ALA A 90 -14.80 -10.30 14.41
C ALA A 90 -14.81 -9.41 15.67
N THR A 91 -13.75 -9.47 16.49
CA THR A 91 -13.59 -8.64 17.67
C THR A 91 -13.24 -7.19 17.32
N LYS A 92 -13.26 -6.30 18.29
CA LYS A 92 -12.85 -4.91 18.12
C LYS A 92 -11.40 -4.81 17.61
N GLU A 93 -10.50 -5.62 18.16
CA GLU A 93 -9.09 -5.67 17.79
C GLU A 93 -8.92 -6.12 16.33
N VAL A 94 -9.71 -7.09 15.88
CA VAL A 94 -9.73 -7.54 14.48
C VAL A 94 -10.21 -6.43 13.56
N LEU A 95 -11.25 -5.68 13.95
CA LEU A 95 -11.76 -4.57 13.15
C LEU A 95 -10.76 -3.40 13.09
N GLU A 96 -10.10 -3.08 14.20
CA GLU A 96 -9.05 -2.05 14.25
C GLU A 96 -7.85 -2.43 13.38
N ARG A 97 -7.41 -3.69 13.46
CA ARG A 97 -6.38 -4.25 12.59
C ARG A 97 -6.79 -4.21 11.13
N GLY A 98 -8.02 -4.58 10.82
CA GLY A 98 -8.60 -4.54 9.48
C GLY A 98 -8.61 -3.11 8.93
N ARG A 99 -9.01 -2.12 9.73
CA ARG A 99 -8.99 -0.71 9.38
C ARG A 99 -7.58 -0.21 9.09
N GLU A 100 -6.62 -0.55 9.92
CA GLU A 100 -5.23 -0.18 9.72
C GLU A 100 -4.71 -0.71 8.39
N ARG A 101 -4.86 -2.00 8.14
CA ARG A 101 -4.39 -2.66 6.92
C ARG A 101 -5.13 -2.20 5.68
N PHE A 102 -6.44 -2.01 5.78
CA PHE A 102 -7.26 -1.44 4.71
C PHE A 102 -6.76 -0.04 4.31
N ASN A 103 -6.48 0.82 5.29
CA ASN A 103 -6.00 2.18 5.02
C ASN A 103 -4.63 2.19 4.33
N ILE A 104 -3.76 1.22 4.61
CA ILE A 104 -2.44 1.11 3.99
C ILE A 104 -2.53 0.58 2.56
N TYR A 105 -3.20 -0.55 2.36
CA TYR A 105 -3.15 -1.29 1.10
C TYR A 105 -4.33 -1.03 0.16
N CYS A 106 -5.51 -0.75 0.68
CA CYS A 106 -6.75 -0.71 -0.09
C CYS A 106 -7.26 0.73 -0.34
N ALA A 107 -7.22 1.59 0.69
CA ALA A 107 -7.76 2.94 0.61
C ALA A 107 -7.13 3.83 -0.48
N PRO A 108 -5.86 3.69 -0.88
CA PRO A 108 -5.32 4.48 -1.99
C PRO A 108 -6.15 4.39 -3.28
N CYS A 109 -6.73 3.23 -3.59
CA CYS A 109 -7.62 3.03 -4.73
C CYS A 109 -9.10 3.07 -4.32
N HIS A 110 -9.47 2.40 -3.21
CA HIS A 110 -10.87 2.20 -2.80
C HIS A 110 -11.45 3.34 -1.96
N SER A 111 -10.65 4.35 -1.56
CA SER A 111 -11.00 5.38 -0.58
C SER A 111 -11.17 4.82 0.85
N ARG A 112 -11.05 5.67 1.84
CA ARG A 112 -11.27 5.27 3.25
C ARG A 112 -12.71 4.91 3.57
N THR A 113 -13.65 5.42 2.78
CA THR A 113 -15.08 5.13 2.88
C THR A 113 -15.51 3.93 2.04
N GLY A 114 -14.64 3.40 1.19
CA GLY A 114 -14.95 2.26 0.34
C GLY A 114 -15.79 2.59 -0.90
N ASP A 115 -15.90 3.85 -1.26
CA ASP A 115 -16.67 4.33 -2.43
C ASP A 115 -15.92 4.22 -3.76
N GLY A 116 -14.66 3.80 -3.73
CA GLY A 116 -13.83 3.63 -4.92
C GLY A 116 -13.21 4.91 -5.46
N ASN A 117 -13.26 6.04 -4.74
CA ASN A 117 -12.67 7.31 -5.18
C ASN A 117 -11.37 7.63 -4.43
N GLY A 118 -10.44 6.69 -4.37
CA GLY A 118 -9.15 6.87 -3.73
C GLY A 118 -8.21 7.81 -4.48
N VAL A 119 -7.13 8.23 -3.81
CA VAL A 119 -6.16 9.22 -4.34
C VAL A 119 -5.53 8.79 -5.66
N ILE A 120 -5.34 7.50 -5.88
CA ILE A 120 -4.77 6.96 -7.14
C ILE A 120 -5.79 7.08 -8.28
N VAL A 121 -7.08 6.88 -7.99
CA VAL A 121 -8.17 7.06 -8.97
C VAL A 121 -8.28 8.52 -9.38
N GLN A 122 -8.16 9.46 -8.44
CA GLN A 122 -8.17 10.90 -8.72
C GLN A 122 -6.98 11.34 -9.60
N ARG A 123 -5.95 10.50 -9.71
CA ARG A 123 -4.79 10.71 -10.58
C ARG A 123 -4.86 9.93 -11.90
N GLY A 124 -6.03 9.44 -12.28
CA GLY A 124 -6.27 8.81 -13.58
C GLY A 124 -6.28 7.27 -13.59
N PHE A 125 -6.18 6.62 -12.43
CA PHE A 125 -6.33 5.17 -12.37
C PHE A 125 -7.81 4.76 -12.54
N ARG A 126 -8.03 3.56 -13.08
CA ARG A 126 -9.40 3.03 -13.24
C ARG A 126 -10.09 2.91 -11.89
N ARG A 127 -11.26 3.53 -11.75
CA ARG A 127 -12.03 3.49 -10.52
C ARG A 127 -12.55 2.07 -10.24
N PRO A 128 -12.27 1.50 -9.06
CA PRO A 128 -12.89 0.25 -8.63
C PRO A 128 -14.35 0.48 -8.27
N PRO A 129 -15.19 -0.57 -8.30
CA PRO A 129 -16.55 -0.47 -7.82
C PRO A 129 -16.62 -0.12 -6.33
N SER A 130 -17.61 0.66 -5.95
CA SER A 130 -17.88 0.93 -4.53
C SER A 130 -18.26 -0.37 -3.79
N TYR A 131 -17.74 -0.56 -2.58
CA TYR A 131 -18.15 -1.69 -1.74
C TYR A 131 -19.62 -1.65 -1.32
N HIS A 132 -20.28 -0.50 -1.47
CA HIS A 132 -21.68 -0.27 -1.04
C HIS A 132 -22.72 -0.67 -2.09
N ILE A 133 -22.30 -1.08 -3.30
CA ILE A 133 -23.23 -1.60 -4.30
C ILE A 133 -23.80 -2.95 -3.86
N GLU A 134 -25.05 -3.23 -4.22
CA GLU A 134 -25.78 -4.42 -3.80
C GLU A 134 -25.02 -5.72 -4.09
N ARG A 135 -24.47 -5.84 -5.29
CA ARG A 135 -23.70 -7.02 -5.69
C ARG A 135 -22.55 -7.33 -4.71
N LEU A 136 -21.81 -6.32 -4.24
CA LEU A 136 -20.70 -6.52 -3.31
C LEU A 136 -21.15 -6.64 -1.86
N ARG A 137 -22.28 -6.06 -1.48
CA ARG A 137 -22.85 -6.29 -0.15
C ARG A 137 -23.32 -7.74 0.04
N ASN A 138 -23.84 -8.33 -1.04
CA ASN A 138 -24.35 -9.71 -1.04
C ASN A 138 -23.26 -10.74 -1.41
N ALA A 139 -22.07 -10.31 -1.79
CA ALA A 139 -20.97 -11.22 -2.13
C ALA A 139 -20.47 -11.98 -0.89
N PRO A 140 -20.15 -13.27 -0.99
CA PRO A 140 -19.59 -14.06 0.12
C PRO A 140 -18.21 -13.52 0.55
N LEU A 141 -17.81 -13.78 1.81
CA LEU A 141 -16.56 -13.28 2.35
C LEU A 141 -15.34 -13.85 1.61
N GLY A 142 -15.40 -15.12 1.22
CA GLY A 142 -14.38 -15.79 0.43
C GLY A 142 -14.12 -15.15 -0.93
N HIS A 143 -15.14 -14.49 -1.54
CA HIS A 143 -14.93 -13.72 -2.76
C HIS A 143 -13.94 -12.56 -2.53
N PHE A 144 -14.07 -11.81 -1.44
CA PHE A 144 -13.14 -10.74 -1.12
C PHE A 144 -11.74 -11.31 -0.82
N PHE A 145 -11.70 -12.46 -0.13
CA PHE A 145 -10.43 -13.12 0.17
C PHE A 145 -9.70 -13.52 -1.10
N ASP A 146 -10.41 -14.11 -2.05
CA ASP A 146 -9.87 -14.52 -3.35
C ASP A 146 -9.37 -13.30 -4.15
N VAL A 147 -10.20 -12.26 -4.28
CA VAL A 147 -9.82 -11.01 -4.99
C VAL A 147 -8.60 -10.33 -4.36
N ILE A 148 -8.51 -10.28 -3.03
CA ILE A 148 -7.31 -9.73 -2.36
C ILE A 148 -6.08 -10.61 -2.62
N SER A 149 -6.27 -11.93 -2.64
CA SER A 149 -5.17 -12.89 -2.77
C SER A 149 -4.61 -12.97 -4.18
N ASN A 150 -5.48 -13.01 -5.18
CA ASN A 150 -5.14 -13.35 -6.57
C ASN A 150 -5.32 -12.18 -7.54
N GLY A 151 -5.89 -11.05 -7.07
CA GLY A 151 -6.24 -9.91 -7.92
C GLY A 151 -7.53 -10.15 -8.69
N PHE A 152 -8.05 -9.11 -9.33
CA PHE A 152 -9.21 -9.19 -10.21
C PHE A 152 -9.21 -8.06 -11.25
N GLY A 153 -9.12 -8.38 -12.51
CA GLY A 153 -9.11 -7.41 -13.60
C GLY A 153 -7.93 -6.45 -13.50
N ALA A 154 -8.17 -5.16 -13.23
CA ALA A 154 -7.11 -4.16 -13.05
C ALA A 154 -6.54 -4.12 -11.62
N MET A 155 -7.14 -4.81 -10.66
CA MET A 155 -6.65 -4.91 -9.29
C MET A 155 -5.52 -5.95 -9.22
N PRO A 156 -4.30 -5.58 -8.82
CA PRO A 156 -3.21 -6.54 -8.64
C PRO A 156 -3.49 -7.45 -7.44
N ASP A 157 -2.77 -8.57 -7.38
CA ASP A 157 -2.77 -9.44 -6.21
C ASP A 157 -2.03 -8.80 -5.02
N TYR A 158 -2.48 -9.11 -3.82
CA TYR A 158 -1.86 -8.71 -2.57
C TYR A 158 -1.43 -9.92 -1.72
N GLY A 159 -1.37 -11.08 -2.35
CA GLY A 159 -1.03 -12.34 -1.69
C GLY A 159 0.31 -12.34 -0.99
N ALA A 160 1.30 -11.65 -1.55
CA ALA A 160 2.65 -11.55 -0.99
C ALA A 160 2.77 -10.49 0.12
N GLN A 161 2.00 -9.38 0.02
CA GLN A 161 2.12 -8.22 0.91
C GLN A 161 1.23 -8.31 2.14
N VAL A 162 0.07 -8.97 2.04
CA VAL A 162 -0.94 -9.04 3.09
C VAL A 162 -1.08 -10.47 3.58
N ALA A 163 -0.76 -10.72 4.84
CA ALA A 163 -0.90 -12.04 5.45
C ALA A 163 -2.38 -12.52 5.44
N PRO A 164 -2.66 -13.83 5.40
CA PRO A 164 -4.03 -14.36 5.39
C PRO A 164 -4.90 -13.84 6.53
N SER A 165 -4.38 -13.76 7.76
CA SER A 165 -5.09 -13.18 8.90
C SER A 165 -5.47 -11.70 8.68
N ASP A 166 -4.58 -10.92 8.09
CA ASP A 166 -4.82 -9.51 7.78
C ASP A 166 -5.85 -9.36 6.64
N ARG A 167 -5.88 -10.28 5.66
CA ARG A 167 -6.92 -10.28 4.61
C ARG A 167 -8.31 -10.47 5.23
N TRP A 168 -8.45 -11.43 6.14
CA TRP A 168 -9.70 -11.64 6.87
C TRP A 168 -10.08 -10.45 7.73
N ALA A 169 -9.13 -9.82 8.41
CA ALA A 169 -9.36 -8.60 9.18
C ALA A 169 -9.83 -7.43 8.28
N ILE A 170 -9.22 -7.26 7.10
CA ILE A 170 -9.65 -6.29 6.09
C ILE A 170 -11.09 -6.58 5.64
N ILE A 171 -11.45 -7.84 5.42
CA ILE A 171 -12.80 -8.25 5.03
C ILE A 171 -13.81 -7.91 6.12
N ALA A 172 -13.48 -8.18 7.39
CA ALA A 172 -14.32 -7.78 8.52
C ALA A 172 -14.54 -6.25 8.55
N TYR A 173 -13.49 -5.48 8.29
CA TYR A 173 -13.59 -4.02 8.21
C TYR A 173 -14.43 -3.55 7.01
N ILE A 174 -14.30 -4.19 5.82
CA ILE A 174 -15.16 -3.90 4.67
C ILE A 174 -16.64 -4.11 5.04
N ARG A 175 -16.98 -5.18 5.76
CA ARG A 175 -18.35 -5.41 6.25
C ARG A 175 -18.81 -4.32 7.22
N ALA A 176 -17.94 -3.86 8.10
CA ALA A 176 -18.24 -2.72 8.98
C ALA A 176 -18.48 -1.43 8.18
N LEU A 177 -17.67 -1.15 7.13
CA LEU A 177 -17.92 -0.02 6.23
C LEU A 177 -19.27 -0.11 5.51
N GLN A 178 -19.62 -1.29 5.00
CA GLN A 178 -20.92 -1.51 4.36
C GLN A 178 -22.07 -1.27 5.34
N LEU A 179 -21.95 -1.77 6.57
CA LEU A 179 -22.94 -1.57 7.62
C LEU A 179 -23.05 -0.09 8.01
N SER A 180 -21.95 0.63 8.11
CA SER A 180 -21.94 2.04 8.54
C SER A 180 -22.77 2.96 7.63
N GLN A 181 -22.94 2.61 6.35
CA GLN A 181 -23.71 3.40 5.40
C GLN A 181 -25.16 2.93 5.22
N GLN A 182 -25.51 1.75 5.70
CA GLN A 182 -26.83 1.14 5.49
C GLN A 182 -27.28 0.32 6.72
N ALA A 183 -26.94 0.80 7.90
CA ALA A 183 -27.38 0.15 9.13
C ALA A 183 -28.91 0.27 9.29
N PRO A 184 -29.65 -0.82 9.47
CA PRO A 184 -31.08 -0.73 9.81
C PRO A 184 -31.21 -0.14 11.22
N LEU A 185 -32.20 0.73 11.41
CA LEU A 185 -32.46 1.35 12.72
C LEU A 185 -32.68 0.33 13.85
N SER A 186 -33.09 -0.90 13.50
CA SER A 186 -33.30 -1.97 14.48
C SER A 186 -32.05 -2.39 15.25
N ILE A 187 -30.85 -2.22 14.69
CA ILE A 187 -29.60 -2.57 15.36
C ILE A 187 -29.05 -1.43 16.21
N VAL A 188 -29.62 -0.23 16.11
CA VAL A 188 -29.22 0.93 16.92
C VAL A 188 -29.80 0.78 18.32
N PRO A 189 -29.02 0.95 19.40
CA PRO A 189 -29.53 0.93 20.77
C PRO A 189 -30.72 1.88 20.95
N PRO A 190 -31.73 1.53 21.74
CA PRO A 190 -32.98 2.32 21.87
C PRO A 190 -32.71 3.78 22.24
N THR A 191 -31.83 4.03 23.18
CA THR A 191 -31.44 5.37 23.65
C THR A 191 -30.84 6.23 22.54
N GLU A 192 -29.99 5.64 21.71
CA GLU A 192 -29.35 6.33 20.60
C GLU A 192 -30.34 6.56 19.44
N ARG A 193 -31.24 5.61 19.23
CA ARG A 193 -32.31 5.73 18.23
C ARG A 193 -33.24 6.88 18.55
N GLU A 194 -33.69 7.01 19.82
CA GLU A 194 -34.51 8.13 20.28
C GLU A 194 -33.79 9.46 20.09
N ARG A 195 -32.49 9.53 20.42
CA ARG A 195 -31.66 10.71 20.20
C ARG A 195 -31.59 11.09 18.72
N MET A 196 -31.38 10.10 17.83
CA MET A 196 -31.33 10.35 16.37
C MET A 196 -32.67 10.82 15.82
N LEU A 197 -33.76 10.29 16.31
CA LEU A 197 -35.12 10.66 15.87
C LEU A 197 -35.55 12.02 16.41
N SER A 198 -35.00 12.46 17.56
CA SER A 198 -35.29 13.78 18.15
C SER A 198 -34.44 14.91 17.58
N GLN A 199 -33.37 14.60 16.85
CA GLN A 199 -32.56 15.60 16.17
C GLN A 199 -33.26 16.04 14.89
N PRO A 200 -33.39 17.36 14.62
CA PRO A 200 -33.85 17.84 13.31
C PRO A 200 -32.91 17.33 12.23
N PRO A 201 -33.41 17.00 11.02
CA PRO A 201 -32.58 16.56 9.92
C PRO A 201 -31.46 17.58 9.67
N SER A 202 -30.22 17.10 9.69
CA SER A 202 -29.07 17.93 9.36
C SER A 202 -29.27 18.51 7.96
N PRO A 203 -29.02 19.82 7.72
CA PRO A 203 -29.11 20.38 6.39
C PRO A 203 -28.22 19.57 5.44
N PRO A 204 -28.67 19.34 4.18
CA PRO A 204 -27.86 18.62 3.20
C PRO A 204 -26.49 19.29 3.13
N ALA A 205 -25.43 18.48 3.22
CA ALA A 205 -24.06 18.97 3.09
C ALA A 205 -23.97 19.75 1.78
N THR A 206 -23.75 21.04 1.88
CA THR A 206 -23.51 21.90 0.71
C THR A 206 -22.31 21.28 -0.03
N PRO A 207 -22.43 20.94 -1.32
CA PRO A 207 -21.27 20.46 -2.05
C PRO A 207 -20.20 21.52 -1.92
N ALA A 208 -19.03 21.13 -1.40
CA ALA A 208 -17.88 22.01 -1.33
C ALA A 208 -17.63 22.51 -2.75
N THR A 209 -17.94 23.77 -2.99
CA THR A 209 -17.65 24.44 -4.24
C THR A 209 -16.14 24.42 -4.36
N GLY A 210 -15.63 23.48 -5.17
CA GLY A 210 -14.22 23.32 -5.41
C GLY A 210 -13.69 24.64 -5.96
N ALA A 211 -12.87 25.33 -5.18
CA ALA A 211 -12.04 26.38 -5.69
C ALA A 211 -11.17 25.76 -6.78
N VAL A 212 -11.49 26.08 -8.03
CA VAL A 212 -10.66 25.76 -9.19
C VAL A 212 -9.33 26.49 -8.94
N PRO A 213 -8.19 25.77 -8.82
CA PRO A 213 -6.92 26.45 -8.72
C PRO A 213 -6.72 27.30 -9.99
N PRO A 214 -6.19 28.54 -9.87
CA PRO A 214 -5.96 29.39 -11.02
C PRO A 214 -5.03 28.69 -12.00
N SER A 215 -5.41 28.68 -13.27
CA SER A 215 -4.61 28.14 -14.37
C SER A 215 -3.24 28.83 -14.38
N PRO A 216 -2.14 28.09 -14.61
CA PRO A 216 -0.83 28.72 -14.73
C PRO A 216 -0.83 29.69 -15.90
N THR A 217 -0.58 30.96 -15.61
CA THR A 217 -0.41 32.01 -16.61
C THR A 217 0.77 31.66 -17.48
N THR A 218 0.53 31.46 -18.75
CA THR A 218 1.54 31.23 -19.77
C THR A 218 2.46 32.44 -19.82
N GLY A 219 3.61 32.35 -19.15
CA GLY A 219 4.69 33.31 -19.28
C GLY A 219 5.27 33.24 -20.67
N GLN A 220 5.15 34.36 -21.40
CA GLN A 220 5.75 34.56 -22.71
C GLN A 220 7.27 34.32 -22.64
N GLU A 221 7.72 33.38 -23.42
CA GLU A 221 9.11 33.18 -23.79
C GLU A 221 9.60 34.42 -24.60
N GLN A 222 10.36 35.30 -23.96
CA GLN A 222 11.16 36.29 -24.68
C GLN A 222 12.50 35.67 -25.07
N ARG A 223 12.64 35.49 -26.38
CA ARG A 223 13.92 35.23 -27.04
C ARG A 223 14.95 36.31 -26.70
N ARG A 224 16.11 35.91 -26.24
CA ARG A 224 17.42 36.40 -26.72
C ARG A 224 18.51 35.35 -26.51
#